data_e0ddbb1baf6c56085f1cfec77a74adfa
#
_entry.id   e0ddbb1baf6c56085f1cfec77a74adfa
#
_cell.length_a   1.000
_cell.length_b   1.000
_cell.length_c   1.000
_cell.angle_alpha   90.00
_cell.angle_beta   90.00
_cell.angle_gamma   90.00
#
_symmetry.space_group_name_H-M   'P 1'
#
loop_
_entity.id
_entity.type
_entity.pdbx_description
1 polymer ?
#
loop_
_entity_poly.entity_id
_entity_poly.type
_entity_poly.pdbx_seq_one_letter_code
_entity_poly.pdbx_strand_id
1 'polypeptide(L)'
;RHHAQQTNTGSQLPTKQAQSTLPQYPTHTQEVGITLQRGGVCPIMEKGVTLDRALDLSLHSPLSKRTETLLLEAGRGRILAKSLTSKVDDPRFDNSAMDGFAVMASDCVNSGAELTIVGTSQTGGQLPPRIISGEACRIMTGAPLPEGADAIAMVEETEVDGDKVTINGPARTGYIRKRAENLSIGQEALPAGTHLSSASIALAGTMGHGEVEVIKKPRIAILSTGDELVQPGTELEPGQIYESNSH
;
A
#
# COMPACT_ATOMS: atom_id res chain seq x y z
N ARG A 1 -7.03 59.25 -1.52
CA ARG A 1 -7.17 59.65 -2.95
C ARG A 1 -6.04 58.97 -3.73
N HIS A 2 -6.30 57.85 -4.37
CA HIS A 2 -6.05 57.50 -5.76
C HIS A 2 -6.46 56.05 -5.96
N HIS A 3 -7.53 55.88 -6.70
CA HIS A 3 -7.97 54.61 -7.28
C HIS A 3 -6.96 54.21 -8.37
N ALA A 4 -6.51 52.96 -8.35
CA ALA A 4 -5.92 52.28 -9.49
C ALA A 4 -6.79 51.07 -9.83
N GLN A 5 -7.52 51.20 -10.93
CA GLN A 5 -8.23 50.08 -11.60
C GLN A 5 -7.19 49.13 -12.21
N GLN A 6 -7.21 47.89 -11.85
CA GLN A 6 -6.52 46.84 -12.61
C GLN A 6 -7.51 46.21 -13.60
N THR A 7 -7.25 46.43 -14.86
CA THR A 7 -7.90 45.77 -15.98
C THR A 7 -7.37 44.35 -16.16
N ASN A 8 -8.27 43.40 -16.05
CA ASN A 8 -8.04 41.99 -16.25
C ASN A 8 -8.09 41.66 -17.76
N THR A 9 -6.95 41.48 -18.42
CA THR A 9 -6.88 41.00 -19.80
C THR A 9 -6.58 39.50 -19.74
N GLY A 10 -7.63 38.67 -19.90
CA GLY A 10 -7.51 37.25 -20.08
C GLY A 10 -6.82 36.89 -21.40
N SER A 11 -5.61 36.35 -21.34
CA SER A 11 -4.95 35.71 -22.48
C SER A 11 -5.33 34.21 -22.48
N GLN A 12 -6.25 33.88 -23.39
CA GLN A 12 -6.51 32.48 -23.75
C GLN A 12 -5.30 31.93 -24.52
N LEU A 13 -4.64 30.92 -23.97
CA LEU A 13 -3.65 30.12 -24.69
C LEU A 13 -4.37 29.16 -25.66
N PRO A 14 -3.92 29.04 -26.92
CA PRO A 14 -4.50 28.11 -27.87
C PRO A 14 -4.14 26.65 -27.50
N THR A 15 -5.15 25.83 -27.28
CA THR A 15 -5.04 24.36 -27.18
C THR A 15 -4.61 23.81 -28.53
N LYS A 16 -3.31 23.53 -28.70
CA LYS A 16 -2.82 22.70 -29.78
C LYS A 16 -3.19 21.24 -29.48
N GLN A 17 -4.19 20.73 -30.17
CA GLN A 17 -4.40 19.30 -30.33
C GLN A 17 -3.19 18.73 -31.06
N ALA A 18 -2.30 18.05 -30.35
CA ALA A 18 -1.28 17.22 -30.95
C ALA A 18 -1.94 15.94 -31.45
N GLN A 19 -2.25 15.91 -32.75
CA GLN A 19 -2.51 14.66 -33.47
C GLN A 19 -1.19 13.90 -33.48
N SER A 20 -1.07 12.83 -32.67
CA SER A 20 0.03 11.87 -32.74
C SER A 20 -0.17 11.03 -33.99
N THR A 21 0.47 11.41 -35.08
CA THR A 21 0.68 10.51 -36.22
C THR A 21 1.72 9.50 -35.80
N LEU A 22 1.27 8.28 -35.49
CA LEU A 22 2.18 7.12 -35.35
C LEU A 22 2.94 6.95 -36.66
N PRO A 23 4.27 6.68 -36.61
CA PRO A 23 5.03 6.41 -37.83
C PRO A 23 4.47 5.17 -38.52
N GLN A 24 4.14 5.28 -39.78
CA GLN A 24 3.78 4.15 -40.62
C GLN A 24 5.05 3.32 -40.86
N TYR A 25 5.14 2.17 -40.22
CA TYR A 25 6.19 1.19 -40.52
C TYR A 25 5.87 0.47 -41.80
N PRO A 26 6.87 0.23 -42.70
CA PRO A 26 6.68 -0.52 -43.91
C PRO A 26 6.28 -1.96 -43.59
N THR A 27 5.20 -2.43 -44.19
CA THR A 27 4.72 -3.82 -44.07
C THR A 27 5.67 -4.77 -44.82
N HIS A 28 6.80 -5.11 -44.16
CA HIS A 28 7.57 -6.28 -44.58
C HIS A 28 7.03 -7.49 -43.80
N THR A 29 6.28 -8.34 -44.51
CA THR A 29 5.89 -9.67 -44.04
C THR A 29 7.12 -10.57 -44.01
N GLN A 30 7.85 -10.57 -42.87
CA GLN A 30 8.76 -11.68 -42.57
C GLN A 30 7.97 -12.76 -41.84
N GLU A 31 7.97 -13.97 -42.39
CA GLU A 31 7.37 -15.15 -41.78
C GLU A 31 8.19 -15.57 -40.55
N VAL A 32 7.71 -15.30 -39.35
CA VAL A 32 8.30 -15.82 -38.11
C VAL A 32 7.52 -17.06 -37.70
N GLY A 33 8.12 -18.22 -37.82
CA GLY A 33 7.54 -19.49 -37.38
C GLY A 33 8.02 -19.82 -35.96
N ILE A 34 7.09 -19.92 -35.00
CA ILE A 34 7.39 -20.37 -33.62
C ILE A 34 6.77 -21.74 -33.40
N THR A 35 7.63 -22.77 -33.20
CA THR A 35 7.19 -24.12 -32.81
C THR A 35 7.37 -24.33 -31.31
N LEU A 36 6.26 -24.50 -30.59
CA LEU A 36 6.29 -24.89 -29.16
C LEU A 36 5.91 -26.36 -29.05
N GLN A 37 6.89 -27.25 -28.79
CA GLN A 37 6.60 -28.63 -28.42
C GLN A 37 6.55 -28.79 -26.89
N ARG A 38 5.35 -29.09 -26.34
CA ARG A 38 5.12 -29.96 -25.19
C ARG A 38 3.68 -30.49 -25.26
N GLY A 39 3.53 -31.77 -25.64
CA GLY A 39 2.44 -32.68 -25.23
C GLY A 39 0.99 -32.19 -25.35
N GLY A 40 0.63 -31.44 -26.37
CA GLY A 40 -0.72 -31.02 -26.69
C GLY A 40 -0.82 -30.75 -28.19
N VAL A 41 -2.01 -30.94 -28.78
CA VAL A 41 -2.28 -30.66 -30.19
C VAL A 41 -1.64 -29.34 -30.56
N CYS A 42 -0.70 -29.36 -31.51
CA CYS A 42 -0.04 -28.17 -32.05
C CYS A 42 -1.13 -27.21 -32.56
N PRO A 43 -1.30 -26.01 -31.97
CA PRO A 43 -2.24 -25.06 -32.54
C PRO A 43 -1.82 -24.76 -33.96
N ILE A 44 -2.80 -24.65 -34.87
CA ILE A 44 -2.60 -24.31 -36.26
C ILE A 44 -1.71 -23.06 -36.28
N MET A 45 -0.54 -23.18 -36.92
CA MET A 45 0.41 -22.07 -37.03
C MET A 45 -0.21 -21.04 -37.97
N GLU A 46 -0.65 -19.91 -37.44
CA GLU A 46 -1.15 -18.79 -38.23
C GLU A 46 0.07 -18.12 -38.93
N LYS A 47 0.00 -17.96 -40.24
CA LYS A 47 1.03 -17.27 -41.03
C LYS A 47 0.52 -15.88 -41.43
N GLY A 48 1.45 -14.92 -41.54
CA GLY A 48 1.12 -13.57 -41.99
C GLY A 48 0.20 -12.79 -41.02
N VAL A 49 0.31 -13.07 -39.73
CA VAL A 49 -0.49 -12.38 -38.71
C VAL A 49 -0.13 -10.89 -38.62
N THR A 50 -1.14 -10.04 -38.43
CA THR A 50 -0.93 -8.61 -38.14
C THR A 50 -0.31 -8.42 -36.74
N LEU A 51 0.30 -7.25 -36.48
CA LEU A 51 0.83 -6.91 -35.18
C LEU A 51 -0.23 -7.02 -34.07
N ASP A 52 -1.45 -6.52 -34.33
CA ASP A 52 -2.56 -6.59 -33.36
C ASP A 52 -2.93 -8.05 -33.06
N ARG A 53 -2.97 -8.91 -34.06
CA ARG A 53 -3.25 -10.33 -33.85
C ARG A 53 -2.12 -11.02 -33.09
N ALA A 54 -0.87 -10.68 -33.35
CA ALA A 54 0.27 -11.22 -32.62
C ALA A 54 0.26 -10.79 -31.14
N LEU A 55 -0.09 -9.55 -30.86
CA LEU A 55 -0.27 -9.03 -29.52
C LEU A 55 -1.44 -9.73 -28.79
N ASP A 56 -2.58 -9.89 -29.46
CA ASP A 56 -3.73 -10.61 -28.92
C ASP A 56 -3.37 -12.05 -28.53
N LEU A 57 -2.72 -12.79 -29.42
CA LEU A 57 -2.25 -14.14 -29.14
C LEU A 57 -1.25 -14.20 -27.97
N SER A 58 -0.37 -13.22 -27.85
CA SER A 58 0.62 -13.14 -26.78
C SER A 58 -0.04 -12.84 -25.42
N LEU A 59 -0.98 -11.90 -25.38
CA LEU A 59 -1.67 -11.47 -24.16
C LEU A 59 -2.64 -12.53 -23.64
N HIS A 60 -3.25 -13.32 -24.54
CA HIS A 60 -4.19 -14.39 -24.18
C HIS A 60 -3.54 -15.77 -24.09
N SER A 61 -2.22 -15.85 -24.24
CA SER A 61 -1.48 -17.10 -24.02
C SER A 61 -1.68 -17.56 -22.56
N PRO A 62 -2.06 -18.84 -22.33
CA PRO A 62 -2.31 -19.33 -20.98
C PRO A 62 -0.98 -19.43 -20.22
N LEU A 63 -0.64 -18.36 -19.51
CA LEU A 63 0.46 -18.39 -18.54
C LEU A 63 0.05 -19.34 -17.40
N SER A 64 0.94 -20.29 -17.09
CA SER A 64 0.75 -21.15 -15.93
C SER A 64 0.67 -20.28 -14.66
N LYS A 65 -0.49 -20.26 -14.01
CA LYS A 65 -0.71 -19.57 -12.73
C LYS A 65 -0.06 -20.36 -11.57
N ARG A 66 1.18 -20.77 -11.72
CA ARG A 66 1.95 -21.38 -10.62
C ARG A 66 2.15 -20.35 -9.54
N THR A 67 2.05 -20.79 -8.30
CA THR A 67 2.27 -19.96 -7.12
C THR A 67 3.56 -20.37 -6.40
N GLU A 68 4.05 -19.49 -5.55
CA GLU A 68 5.13 -19.74 -4.61
C GLU A 68 4.89 -18.90 -3.35
N THR A 69 5.34 -19.41 -2.21
CA THR A 69 5.30 -18.69 -0.94
C THR A 69 6.64 -18.00 -0.73
N LEU A 70 6.59 -16.73 -0.37
CA LEU A 70 7.75 -15.90 -0.09
C LEU A 70 7.61 -15.24 1.28
N LEU A 71 8.73 -14.96 1.93
CA LEU A 71 8.76 -14.03 3.05
C LEU A 71 8.19 -12.69 2.60
N LEU A 72 7.51 -12.00 3.49
CA LEU A 72 6.76 -10.76 3.18
C LEU A 72 7.65 -9.71 2.49
N GLU A 73 8.87 -9.50 2.99
CA GLU A 73 9.84 -8.55 2.42
C GLU A 73 10.24 -8.89 0.97
N ALA A 74 10.29 -10.19 0.63
CA ALA A 74 10.60 -10.66 -0.73
C ALA A 74 9.40 -10.56 -1.68
N GLY A 75 8.21 -10.26 -1.16
CA GLY A 75 6.97 -10.13 -1.92
C GLY A 75 6.86 -8.84 -2.74
N ARG A 76 7.72 -7.84 -2.51
CA ARG A 76 7.63 -6.56 -3.21
C ARG A 76 7.75 -6.72 -4.73
N GLY A 77 6.83 -6.08 -5.46
CA GLY A 77 6.78 -6.14 -6.92
C GLY A 77 6.19 -7.45 -7.47
N ARG A 78 5.68 -8.33 -6.59
CA ARG A 78 5.01 -9.56 -6.98
C ARG A 78 3.49 -9.36 -7.02
N ILE A 79 2.78 -10.30 -7.63
CA ILE A 79 1.32 -10.34 -7.68
C ILE A 79 0.82 -11.35 -6.66
N LEU A 80 -0.08 -10.92 -5.80
CA LEU A 80 -0.70 -11.74 -4.77
C LEU A 80 -1.56 -12.84 -5.40
N ALA A 81 -1.32 -14.10 -5.06
CA ALA A 81 -2.05 -15.23 -5.63
C ALA A 81 -3.39 -15.48 -4.94
N LYS A 82 -3.46 -15.20 -3.64
CA LYS A 82 -4.67 -15.32 -2.81
C LYS A 82 -4.89 -14.04 -2.03
N SER A 83 -6.14 -13.71 -1.73
CA SER A 83 -6.44 -12.59 -0.85
C SER A 83 -5.85 -12.81 0.55
N LEU A 84 -5.44 -11.72 1.19
CA LEU A 84 -5.01 -11.70 2.58
C LEU A 84 -6.13 -11.15 3.45
N THR A 85 -6.51 -11.92 4.47
CA THR A 85 -7.44 -11.48 5.51
C THR A 85 -6.65 -11.03 6.73
N SER A 86 -7.15 -10.04 7.45
CA SER A 86 -6.51 -9.63 8.70
C SER A 86 -6.50 -10.75 9.73
N LYS A 87 -5.35 -10.99 10.36
CA LYS A 87 -5.18 -11.93 11.48
C LYS A 87 -5.40 -11.26 12.82
N VAL A 88 -5.55 -9.95 12.85
CA VAL A 88 -5.72 -9.12 14.05
C VAL A 88 -6.75 -8.02 13.78
N ASP A 89 -7.33 -7.48 14.82
CA ASP A 89 -8.08 -6.22 14.72
C ASP A 89 -7.11 -5.05 14.59
N ASP A 90 -7.50 -4.01 13.86
CA ASP A 90 -6.75 -2.77 13.76
C ASP A 90 -7.67 -1.56 14.04
N PRO A 91 -7.45 -0.83 15.14
CA PRO A 91 -6.52 -1.12 16.25
C PRO A 91 -6.89 -2.41 17.00
N ARG A 92 -5.89 -3.02 17.67
CA ARG A 92 -6.07 -4.27 18.42
C ARG A 92 -6.94 -4.13 19.66
N PHE A 93 -7.03 -2.92 20.21
CA PHE A 93 -7.78 -2.54 21.41
C PHE A 93 -8.15 -1.06 21.33
N ASP A 94 -9.12 -0.62 22.15
CA ASP A 94 -9.40 0.79 22.30
C ASP A 94 -8.14 1.49 22.80
N ASN A 95 -7.72 2.56 22.12
CA ASN A 95 -6.49 3.28 22.46
C ASN A 95 -6.65 4.80 22.32
N SER A 96 -5.69 5.53 22.91
CA SER A 96 -5.70 6.98 22.81
C SER A 96 -5.13 7.48 21.49
N ALA A 97 -5.80 8.45 20.88
CA ALA A 97 -5.28 9.20 19.73
C ALA A 97 -4.33 10.35 20.14
N MET A 98 -4.27 10.69 21.44
CA MET A 98 -3.53 11.84 21.98
C MET A 98 -2.74 11.43 23.22
N ASP A 99 -1.70 12.21 23.53
CA ASP A 99 -1.03 12.14 24.84
C ASP A 99 -1.84 12.92 25.87
N GLY A 100 -1.97 12.39 27.09
CA GLY A 100 -2.72 13.06 28.14
C GLY A 100 -3.14 12.14 29.29
N PHE A 101 -4.40 12.26 29.67
CA PHE A 101 -4.99 11.50 30.78
C PHE A 101 -6.29 10.83 30.33
N ALA A 102 -6.38 9.54 30.53
CA ALA A 102 -7.62 8.78 30.42
C ALA A 102 -8.45 8.99 31.67
N VAL A 103 -9.69 9.42 31.50
CA VAL A 103 -10.60 9.87 32.56
C VAL A 103 -12.01 9.38 32.29
N MET A 104 -12.88 9.51 33.31
CA MET A 104 -14.33 9.46 33.10
C MET A 104 -14.82 10.85 32.70
N ALA A 105 -15.51 10.96 31.54
CA ALA A 105 -16.03 12.24 31.06
C ALA A 105 -16.95 12.94 32.09
N SER A 106 -17.70 12.17 32.89
CA SER A 106 -18.55 12.66 33.91
C SER A 106 -17.82 13.47 34.99
N ASP A 107 -16.55 13.18 35.23
CA ASP A 107 -15.74 13.86 36.26
C ASP A 107 -15.15 15.18 35.74
N CYS A 108 -15.15 15.36 34.41
CA CYS A 108 -14.54 16.50 33.71
C CYS A 108 -15.57 17.44 33.05
N VAL A 109 -16.80 17.49 33.57
CA VAL A 109 -17.86 18.36 33.03
C VAL A 109 -17.51 19.84 33.21
N ASN A 110 -16.82 20.18 34.29
CA ASN A 110 -16.37 21.54 34.59
C ASN A 110 -14.84 21.63 34.48
N SER A 111 -14.35 22.77 33.99
CA SER A 111 -12.91 23.08 34.00
C SER A 111 -12.40 23.15 35.46
N GLY A 112 -11.16 22.69 35.65
CA GLY A 112 -10.53 22.66 36.97
C GLY A 112 -10.86 21.41 37.80
N ALA A 113 -11.36 20.34 37.18
CA ALA A 113 -11.54 19.04 37.82
C ALA A 113 -10.20 18.47 38.29
N GLU A 114 -10.07 18.17 39.58
CA GLU A 114 -8.89 17.58 40.22
C GLU A 114 -9.08 16.07 40.35
N LEU A 115 -8.20 15.26 39.75
CA LEU A 115 -8.26 13.79 39.73
C LEU A 115 -6.95 13.21 40.27
N THR A 116 -7.04 12.04 40.93
CA THR A 116 -5.86 11.31 41.41
C THR A 116 -5.25 10.44 40.28
N ILE A 117 -3.95 10.55 40.04
CA ILE A 117 -3.22 9.75 39.06
C ILE A 117 -2.94 8.38 39.65
N VAL A 118 -3.60 7.33 39.15
CA VAL A 118 -3.46 5.95 39.66
C VAL A 118 -2.48 5.10 38.88
N GLY A 119 -1.97 5.59 37.76
CA GLY A 119 -1.01 4.87 36.92
C GLY A 119 -0.75 5.49 35.57
N THR A 120 -0.06 4.73 34.73
CA THR A 120 0.31 5.15 33.36
C THR A 120 0.05 4.02 32.40
N SER A 121 -0.64 4.32 31.28
CA SER A 121 -0.78 3.45 30.13
C SER A 121 0.26 3.81 29.09
N GLN A 122 1.09 2.85 28.69
CA GLN A 122 2.15 3.00 27.70
C GLN A 122 2.00 1.97 26.57
N THR A 123 2.45 2.32 25.38
CA THR A 123 2.54 1.38 24.26
C THR A 123 3.57 0.28 24.55
N GLY A 124 3.15 -0.99 24.38
CA GLY A 124 4.02 -2.14 24.67
C GLY A 124 4.27 -2.42 26.16
N GLY A 125 3.64 -1.66 27.05
CA GLY A 125 3.72 -1.85 28.50
C GLY A 125 2.72 -2.90 29.02
N GLN A 126 2.65 -2.99 30.37
CA GLN A 126 1.62 -3.75 31.05
C GLN A 126 0.24 -3.10 30.81
N LEU A 127 -0.83 -3.88 31.01
CA LEU A 127 -2.18 -3.32 30.99
C LEU A 127 -2.32 -2.24 32.08
N PRO A 128 -2.94 -1.09 31.74
CA PRO A 128 -3.12 -0.01 32.68
C PRO A 128 -4.07 -0.44 33.82
N PRO A 129 -3.98 0.20 35.01
CA PRO A 129 -4.93 -0.02 36.05
C PRO A 129 -6.33 0.43 35.62
N ARG A 130 -7.35 -0.23 36.17
CA ARG A 130 -8.73 0.27 36.07
C ARG A 130 -8.83 1.60 36.77
N ILE A 131 -9.65 2.52 36.25
CA ILE A 131 -10.00 3.78 36.91
C ILE A 131 -11.46 3.78 37.37
N ILE A 132 -11.72 4.54 38.41
CA ILE A 132 -13.06 4.85 38.93
C ILE A 132 -13.24 6.38 38.97
N SER A 133 -14.44 6.86 39.35
CA SER A 133 -14.71 8.30 39.51
C SER A 133 -13.71 8.96 40.46
N GLY A 134 -13.18 10.12 40.08
CA GLY A 134 -12.13 10.85 40.81
C GLY A 134 -10.70 10.40 40.47
N GLU A 135 -10.51 9.44 39.58
CA GLU A 135 -9.21 8.92 39.15
C GLU A 135 -8.90 9.23 37.70
N ALA A 136 -7.61 9.35 37.43
CA ALA A 136 -7.06 9.50 36.10
C ALA A 136 -5.89 8.55 35.87
N CYS A 137 -5.70 8.06 34.64
CA CYS A 137 -4.53 7.31 34.25
C CYS A 137 -3.78 8.10 33.15
N ARG A 138 -2.49 8.39 33.39
CA ARG A 138 -1.67 8.99 32.32
C ARG A 138 -1.63 8.06 31.14
N ILE A 139 -1.83 8.59 29.93
CA ILE A 139 -1.90 7.78 28.71
C ILE A 139 -1.10 8.40 27.59
N MET A 140 -0.41 7.56 26.82
CA MET A 140 0.33 7.95 25.64
C MET A 140 -0.45 7.60 24.38
N THR A 141 -0.22 8.33 23.31
CA THR A 141 -0.80 8.04 21.98
C THR A 141 -0.56 6.57 21.59
N GLY A 142 -1.61 5.87 21.18
CA GLY A 142 -1.58 4.45 20.83
C GLY A 142 -1.59 3.47 22.01
N ALA A 143 -1.51 3.96 23.25
CA ALA A 143 -1.57 3.11 24.44
C ALA A 143 -3.01 2.62 24.72
N PRO A 144 -3.18 1.41 25.29
CA PRO A 144 -4.50 0.87 25.60
C PRO A 144 -5.27 1.74 26.59
N LEU A 145 -6.56 1.91 26.31
CA LEU A 145 -7.47 2.65 27.19
C LEU A 145 -7.69 1.86 28.50
N PRO A 146 -7.51 2.48 29.69
CA PRO A 146 -7.86 1.85 30.95
C PRO A 146 -9.35 1.49 31.05
N GLU A 147 -9.65 0.37 31.64
CA GLU A 147 -11.03 0.03 31.99
C GLU A 147 -11.62 1.12 32.90
N GLY A 148 -12.84 1.57 32.62
CA GLY A 148 -13.52 2.65 33.30
C GLY A 148 -13.35 4.02 32.64
N ALA A 149 -12.31 4.22 31.82
CA ALA A 149 -12.16 5.46 31.05
C ALA A 149 -13.09 5.49 29.86
N ASP A 150 -13.66 6.65 29.56
CA ASP A 150 -14.49 6.91 28.40
C ASP A 150 -14.12 8.21 27.67
N ALA A 151 -13.11 8.95 28.17
CA ALA A 151 -12.61 10.17 27.55
C ALA A 151 -11.10 10.37 27.78
N ILE A 152 -10.50 11.22 26.91
CA ILE A 152 -9.11 11.65 27.02
C ILE A 152 -9.09 13.17 27.23
N ALA A 153 -8.38 13.62 28.26
CA ALA A 153 -7.96 15.01 28.45
C ALA A 153 -6.53 15.15 27.87
N MET A 154 -6.32 16.13 26.99
CA MET A 154 -5.00 16.36 26.39
C MET A 154 -4.02 16.90 27.43
N VAL A 155 -2.74 16.50 27.31
CA VAL A 155 -1.70 16.95 28.25
C VAL A 155 -1.55 18.46 28.27
N GLU A 156 -1.76 19.14 27.15
CA GLU A 156 -1.69 20.60 27.01
C GLU A 156 -2.80 21.34 27.77
N GLU A 157 -3.89 20.64 28.11
CA GLU A 157 -5.05 21.18 28.82
C GLU A 157 -5.06 20.72 30.29
N THR A 158 -3.90 20.27 30.82
CA THR A 158 -3.80 19.71 32.17
C THR A 158 -2.62 20.28 32.94
N GLU A 159 -2.73 20.31 34.28
CA GLU A 159 -1.65 20.66 35.20
C GLU A 159 -1.47 19.52 36.20
N VAL A 160 -0.20 19.11 36.42
CA VAL A 160 0.13 18.00 37.33
C VAL A 160 0.84 18.54 38.57
N ASP A 161 0.35 18.15 39.73
CA ASP A 161 0.99 18.41 41.02
C ASP A 161 1.05 17.11 41.86
N GLY A 162 2.24 16.53 41.93
CA GLY A 162 2.47 15.27 42.63
C GLY A 162 1.69 14.11 41.97
N ASP A 163 0.77 13.53 42.75
CA ASP A 163 -0.10 12.44 42.31
C ASP A 163 -1.49 12.92 41.81
N LYS A 164 -1.65 14.24 41.62
CA LYS A 164 -2.89 14.83 41.12
C LYS A 164 -2.74 15.48 39.78
N VAL A 165 -3.81 15.48 39.02
CA VAL A 165 -3.94 16.22 37.77
C VAL A 165 -5.18 17.09 37.81
N THR A 166 -5.01 18.35 37.41
CA THR A 166 -6.11 19.29 37.21
C THR A 166 -6.43 19.34 35.73
N ILE A 167 -7.67 19.06 35.35
CA ILE A 167 -8.17 19.07 33.97
C ILE A 167 -8.77 20.45 33.68
N ASN A 168 -8.07 21.28 32.91
CA ASN A 168 -8.47 22.66 32.58
C ASN A 168 -9.28 22.76 31.30
N GLY A 169 -9.13 21.75 30.38
CA GLY A 169 -9.86 21.65 29.14
C GLY A 169 -10.92 20.53 29.13
N PRO A 170 -11.65 20.39 28.02
CA PRO A 170 -12.67 19.35 27.90
C PRO A 170 -12.03 17.97 27.67
N ALA A 171 -12.42 16.98 28.49
CA ALA A 171 -12.16 15.58 28.17
C ALA A 171 -13.06 15.14 27.00
N ARG A 172 -12.46 14.48 25.98
CA ARG A 172 -13.14 14.15 24.70
C ARG A 172 -13.17 12.66 24.42
N THR A 173 -14.37 12.14 24.23
CA THR A 173 -14.61 10.74 23.80
C THR A 173 -14.07 10.45 22.41
N GLY A 174 -14.08 11.47 21.51
CA GLY A 174 -13.56 11.37 20.13
C GLY A 174 -12.05 11.19 20.02
N TYR A 175 -11.30 11.26 21.13
CA TYR A 175 -9.88 10.95 21.15
C TYR A 175 -9.58 9.46 21.45
N ILE A 176 -10.62 8.66 21.56
CA ILE A 176 -10.50 7.20 21.71
C ILE A 176 -10.72 6.55 20.35
N ARG A 177 -9.69 5.89 19.85
CA ARG A 177 -9.77 5.03 18.67
C ARG A 177 -10.28 3.67 19.09
N LYS A 178 -11.37 3.24 18.46
CA LYS A 178 -12.02 1.97 18.82
C LYS A 178 -11.33 0.77 18.23
N ARG A 179 -11.32 -0.33 18.95
CA ARG A 179 -10.88 -1.63 18.45
C ARG A 179 -11.57 -1.94 17.12
N ALA A 180 -10.80 -2.41 16.13
CA ALA A 180 -11.28 -2.81 14.81
C ALA A 180 -11.94 -1.67 13.98
N GLU A 181 -11.74 -0.39 14.32
CA GLU A 181 -12.33 0.71 13.54
C GLU A 181 -11.80 0.81 12.11
N ASN A 182 -10.56 0.37 11.85
CA ASN A 182 -9.97 0.35 10.52
C ASN A 182 -10.23 -0.99 9.81
N LEU A 183 -9.96 -2.11 10.51
CA LEU A 183 -10.10 -3.45 9.95
C LEU A 183 -10.32 -4.50 11.06
N SER A 184 -11.28 -5.37 10.87
CA SER A 184 -11.56 -6.46 11.80
C SER A 184 -10.79 -7.73 11.44
N ILE A 185 -10.49 -8.56 12.43
CA ILE A 185 -9.96 -9.91 12.22
C ILE A 185 -10.87 -10.69 11.25
N GLY A 186 -10.26 -11.37 10.25
CA GLY A 186 -10.96 -12.13 9.22
C GLY A 186 -11.47 -11.30 8.03
N GLN A 187 -11.47 -9.97 8.10
CA GLN A 187 -11.83 -9.10 6.98
C GLN A 187 -10.72 -9.10 5.92
N GLU A 188 -11.09 -9.04 4.65
CA GLU A 188 -10.13 -8.95 3.55
C GLU A 188 -9.37 -7.63 3.60
N ALA A 189 -8.03 -7.72 3.70
CA ALA A 189 -7.12 -6.58 3.71
C ALA A 189 -6.56 -6.28 2.31
N LEU A 190 -6.21 -7.32 1.55
CA LEU A 190 -5.71 -7.21 0.18
C LEU A 190 -6.33 -8.30 -0.68
N PRO A 191 -6.99 -7.97 -1.79
CA PRO A 191 -7.57 -8.96 -2.70
C PRO A 191 -6.49 -9.70 -3.50
N ALA A 192 -6.79 -10.92 -3.94
CA ALA A 192 -5.97 -11.65 -4.91
C ALA A 192 -5.79 -10.81 -6.18
N GLY A 193 -4.61 -10.92 -6.82
CA GLY A 193 -4.24 -10.11 -7.98
C GLY A 193 -3.63 -8.75 -7.63
N THR A 194 -3.58 -8.38 -6.36
CA THR A 194 -2.92 -7.13 -5.92
C THR A 194 -1.43 -7.15 -6.26
N HIS A 195 -0.95 -6.10 -6.91
CA HIS A 195 0.48 -5.84 -7.05
C HIS A 195 1.04 -5.34 -5.72
N LEU A 196 1.98 -6.09 -5.13
CA LEU A 196 2.54 -5.82 -3.81
C LEU A 196 3.51 -4.64 -3.86
N SER A 197 2.99 -3.45 -3.62
CA SER A 197 3.75 -2.22 -3.39
C SER A 197 4.34 -2.21 -1.97
N SER A 198 5.17 -1.20 -1.66
CA SER A 198 5.66 -0.99 -0.29
C SER A 198 4.52 -0.77 0.71
N ALA A 199 3.45 -0.06 0.31
CA ALA A 199 2.27 0.15 1.15
C ALA A 199 1.50 -1.17 1.38
N SER A 200 1.34 -2.00 0.33
CA SER A 200 0.69 -3.31 0.47
C SER A 200 1.48 -4.25 1.38
N ILE A 201 2.82 -4.22 1.30
CA ILE A 201 3.70 -4.99 2.20
C ILE A 201 3.54 -4.51 3.65
N ALA A 202 3.54 -3.19 3.87
CA ALA A 202 3.34 -2.62 5.20
C ALA A 202 1.97 -3.02 5.77
N LEU A 203 0.89 -2.91 4.98
CA LEU A 203 -0.45 -3.32 5.40
C LEU A 203 -0.49 -4.82 5.74
N ALA A 204 0.07 -5.69 4.88
CA ALA A 204 0.12 -7.12 5.15
C ALA A 204 0.87 -7.44 6.46
N GLY A 205 1.99 -6.73 6.73
CA GLY A 205 2.75 -6.85 7.98
C GLY A 205 1.93 -6.42 9.19
N THR A 206 1.25 -5.27 9.11
CA THR A 206 0.35 -4.78 10.18
C THR A 206 -0.77 -5.78 10.46
N MET A 207 -1.31 -6.43 9.42
CA MET A 207 -2.35 -7.46 9.55
C MET A 207 -1.83 -8.83 9.98
N GLY A 208 -0.52 -8.96 10.31
CA GLY A 208 0.07 -10.16 10.92
C GLY A 208 0.59 -11.21 9.94
N HIS A 209 0.85 -10.85 8.68
CA HIS A 209 1.42 -11.76 7.70
C HIS A 209 2.95 -11.66 7.66
N GLY A 210 3.66 -12.76 7.91
CA GLY A 210 5.11 -12.88 7.73
C GLY A 210 5.49 -13.44 6.35
N GLU A 211 4.52 -14.06 5.67
CA GLU A 211 4.68 -14.69 4.37
C GLU A 211 3.47 -14.38 3.48
N VAL A 212 3.68 -14.44 2.17
CA VAL A 212 2.65 -14.24 1.15
C VAL A 212 2.73 -15.28 0.04
N GLU A 213 1.59 -15.74 -0.44
CA GLU A 213 1.51 -16.58 -1.63
C GLU A 213 1.36 -15.68 -2.86
N VAL A 214 2.30 -15.78 -3.79
CA VAL A 214 2.37 -14.91 -4.98
C VAL A 214 2.39 -15.73 -6.27
N ILE A 215 1.98 -15.09 -7.36
CA ILE A 215 2.13 -15.67 -8.70
C ILE A 215 3.62 -15.78 -9.01
N LYS A 216 4.06 -16.98 -9.41
CA LYS A 216 5.45 -17.22 -9.80
C LYS A 216 5.79 -16.45 -11.08
N LYS A 217 6.95 -15.81 -11.11
CA LYS A 217 7.43 -15.12 -12.32
C LYS A 217 7.54 -16.12 -13.48
N PRO A 218 7.04 -15.78 -14.68
CA PRO A 218 7.23 -16.63 -15.84
C PRO A 218 8.71 -16.70 -16.22
N ARG A 219 9.12 -17.81 -16.79
CA ARG A 219 10.42 -17.92 -17.45
C ARG A 219 10.22 -17.60 -18.92
N ILE A 220 10.94 -16.59 -19.39
CA ILE A 220 10.90 -16.14 -20.79
C ILE A 220 12.23 -16.51 -21.41
N ALA A 221 12.22 -17.16 -22.58
CA ALA A 221 13.38 -17.37 -23.44
C ALA A 221 13.28 -16.40 -24.61
N ILE A 222 14.31 -15.62 -24.82
CA ILE A 222 14.45 -14.75 -25.99
C ILE A 222 15.44 -15.43 -26.93
N LEU A 223 15.05 -15.62 -28.19
CA LEU A 223 15.87 -16.24 -29.23
C LEU A 223 16.06 -15.21 -30.33
N SER A 224 17.28 -14.72 -30.45
CA SER A 224 17.71 -13.92 -31.60
C SER A 224 18.27 -14.85 -32.66
N THR A 225 17.83 -14.68 -33.90
CA THR A 225 18.25 -15.49 -35.05
C THR A 225 18.71 -14.60 -36.19
N GLY A 226 19.84 -14.97 -36.81
CA GLY A 226 20.45 -14.25 -37.93
C GLY A 226 21.95 -14.57 -37.98
N ASP A 227 22.45 -14.97 -39.15
CA ASP A 227 23.87 -15.26 -39.32
C ASP A 227 24.73 -13.99 -39.27
N GLU A 228 24.09 -12.82 -39.38
CA GLU A 228 24.70 -11.51 -39.22
C GLU A 228 24.91 -11.08 -37.77
N LEU A 229 24.27 -11.78 -36.82
CA LEU A 229 24.26 -11.36 -35.40
C LEU A 229 25.48 -11.86 -34.64
N VAL A 230 26.23 -10.95 -34.06
CA VAL A 230 27.35 -11.26 -33.14
C VAL A 230 27.18 -10.61 -31.80
N GLN A 231 27.78 -11.18 -30.77
CA GLN A 231 27.72 -10.65 -29.43
C GLN A 231 28.40 -9.27 -29.31
N PRO A 232 27.84 -8.32 -28.56
CA PRO A 232 28.49 -7.05 -28.25
C PRO A 232 29.90 -7.26 -27.68
N GLY A 233 30.87 -6.46 -28.14
CA GLY A 233 32.30 -6.59 -27.76
C GLY A 233 33.13 -7.49 -28.65
N THR A 234 32.52 -8.19 -29.63
CA THR A 234 33.25 -8.93 -30.68
C THR A 234 33.56 -7.98 -31.84
N GLU A 235 34.68 -8.15 -32.51
CA GLU A 235 35.00 -7.42 -33.74
C GLU A 235 34.02 -7.83 -34.88
N LEU A 236 33.45 -6.81 -35.57
CA LEU A 236 32.50 -7.04 -36.63
C LEU A 236 33.22 -7.35 -37.97
N GLU A 237 32.81 -8.43 -38.64
CA GLU A 237 33.13 -8.67 -40.01
C GLU A 237 32.17 -7.94 -40.96
N PRO A 238 32.51 -7.76 -42.25
CA PRO A 238 31.59 -7.17 -43.22
C PRO A 238 30.26 -7.91 -43.29
N GLY A 239 29.15 -7.21 -43.08
CA GLY A 239 27.80 -7.75 -43.08
C GLY A 239 27.28 -8.19 -41.71
N GLN A 240 28.11 -8.11 -40.66
CA GLN A 240 27.70 -8.43 -39.29
C GLN A 240 27.19 -7.20 -38.53
N ILE A 241 26.30 -7.43 -37.57
CA ILE A 241 25.76 -6.43 -36.63
C ILE A 241 25.73 -6.99 -35.20
N TYR A 242 25.73 -6.12 -34.19
CA TYR A 242 25.59 -6.58 -32.82
C TYR A 242 24.15 -7.01 -32.50
N GLU A 243 24.05 -8.15 -31.82
CA GLU A 243 22.79 -8.60 -31.21
C GLU A 243 22.44 -7.69 -30.04
N SER A 244 21.20 -7.15 -30.01
CA SER A 244 20.72 -6.24 -28.98
C SER A 244 19.36 -6.64 -28.39
N ASN A 245 18.69 -7.65 -28.97
CA ASN A 245 17.31 -8.00 -28.59
C ASN A 245 17.24 -8.92 -27.37
N SER A 246 18.34 -9.59 -27.02
CA SER A 246 18.40 -10.53 -25.88
C SER A 246 18.92 -9.90 -24.58
N HIS A 247 19.29 -8.60 -24.58
CA HIS A 247 19.86 -7.87 -23.43
C HIS A 247 18.83 -7.06 -22.66
#